data_16cad5000033f73c10efdd3f0fcdc457
#
_entry.id   16cad5000033f73c10efdd3f0fcdc457
#
_cell.length_a   1.000
_cell.length_b   1.000
_cell.length_c   1.000
_cell.angle_alpha   90.00
_cell.angle_beta   90.00
_cell.angle_gamma   90.00
#
_symmetry.space_group_name_H-M   'P 1'
#
loop_
_entity.id
_entity.type
_entity.pdbx_description
1 polymer ?
#
loop_
_entity_poly.entity_id
_entity_poly.type
_entity_poly.pdbx_seq_one_letter_code
_entity_poly.pdbx_strand_id
1 'polypeptide(L)'
;MAYGLLLLRAFTGAAFAGHGTQKLFGWFGGHGPQGTGGFFSSLGYHPGVRMAVIAGLGEAVGGTLLAFGFLTPAAGTLVAIVMLNAIAAATLKKQFLLGSELELLYLVIGISLVATGPGRFSVDRALGWDDNITGLWWAVGALVVAAMVSAVTLTTFRSKPAPQAATQP
;
A
#
# COMPACT_ATOMS: atom_id res chain seq x y z
N MET A 1 -1.44 21.04 -15.89
CA MET A 1 -0.88 19.98 -15.02
C MET A 1 -1.59 19.88 -13.66
N ALA A 2 -1.98 20.98 -12.99
CA ALA A 2 -2.55 20.94 -11.64
C ALA A 2 -3.82 20.08 -11.48
N TYR A 3 -4.76 20.14 -12.42
CA TYR A 3 -5.98 19.33 -12.39
C TYR A 3 -5.71 17.85 -12.66
N GLY A 4 -4.70 17.52 -13.49
CA GLY A 4 -4.32 16.12 -13.73
C GLY A 4 -3.74 15.46 -12.46
N LEU A 5 -2.89 16.17 -11.72
CA LEU A 5 -2.36 15.68 -10.43
C LEU A 5 -3.48 15.55 -9.38
N LEU A 6 -4.41 16.53 -9.32
CA LEU A 6 -5.58 16.43 -8.44
C LEU A 6 -6.40 15.18 -8.73
N LEU A 7 -6.76 14.97 -10.01
CA LEU A 7 -7.55 13.78 -10.43
C LEU A 7 -6.82 12.50 -10.10
N LEU A 8 -5.53 12.41 -10.46
CA LEU A 8 -4.71 11.22 -10.22
C LEU A 8 -4.67 10.85 -8.73
N ARG A 9 -4.29 11.80 -7.86
CA ARG A 9 -4.15 11.50 -6.43
C ARG A 9 -5.50 11.30 -5.74
N ALA A 10 -6.54 12.07 -6.11
CA ALA A 10 -7.85 11.96 -5.50
C ALA A 10 -8.49 10.60 -5.83
N PHE A 11 -8.45 10.17 -7.08
CA PHE A 11 -8.97 8.88 -7.50
C PHE A 11 -8.15 7.71 -6.92
N THR A 12 -6.82 7.77 -7.07
CA THR A 12 -5.92 6.71 -6.57
C THR A 12 -6.01 6.59 -5.04
N GLY A 13 -6.01 7.73 -4.34
CA GLY A 13 -6.13 7.76 -2.89
C GLY A 13 -7.48 7.25 -2.40
N ALA A 14 -8.59 7.67 -3.02
CA ALA A 14 -9.93 7.20 -2.67
C ALA A 14 -10.09 5.69 -2.90
N ALA A 15 -9.61 5.19 -4.04
CA ALA A 15 -9.64 3.76 -4.34
C ALA A 15 -8.80 2.96 -3.33
N PHE A 16 -7.61 3.45 -3.00
CA PHE A 16 -6.73 2.81 -2.01
C PHE A 16 -7.33 2.81 -0.61
N ALA A 17 -7.94 3.93 -0.17
CA ALA A 17 -8.70 4.00 1.08
C ALA A 17 -9.89 3.05 1.08
N GLY A 18 -10.59 2.90 -0.06
CA GLY A 18 -11.66 1.93 -0.24
C GLY A 18 -11.21 0.50 0.02
N HIS A 19 -10.05 0.10 -0.50
CA HIS A 19 -9.44 -1.22 -0.20
C HIS A 19 -9.13 -1.38 1.29
N GLY A 20 -8.70 -0.33 1.98
CA GLY A 20 -8.52 -0.33 3.42
C GLY A 20 -9.84 -0.59 4.18
N THR A 21 -10.93 0.09 3.79
CA THR A 21 -12.24 -0.10 4.42
C THR A 21 -12.83 -1.49 4.14
N GLN A 22 -12.55 -2.10 3.00
CA GLN A 22 -12.89 -3.50 2.71
C GLN A 22 -12.27 -4.46 3.73
N LYS A 23 -11.00 -4.23 4.10
CA LYS A 23 -10.27 -5.06 5.06
C LYS A 23 -10.71 -4.80 6.50
N LEU A 24 -10.98 -3.53 6.86
CA LEU A 24 -11.31 -3.13 8.23
C LEU A 24 -12.77 -3.37 8.60
N PHE A 25 -13.68 -3.09 7.68
CA PHE A 25 -15.13 -3.03 7.96
C PHE A 25 -15.95 -3.98 7.07
N GLY A 26 -15.35 -4.58 6.05
CA GLY A 26 -16.07 -5.39 5.07
C GLY A 26 -16.92 -4.58 4.09
N TRP A 27 -16.72 -3.25 4.00
CA TRP A 27 -17.47 -2.40 3.08
C TRP A 27 -17.18 -2.76 1.60
N PHE A 28 -18.06 -2.33 0.72
CA PHE A 28 -17.90 -2.54 -0.74
C PHE A 28 -17.63 -4.00 -1.15
N GLY A 29 -18.25 -4.95 -0.46
CA GLY A 29 -18.07 -6.38 -0.73
C GLY A 29 -16.76 -6.96 -0.15
N GLY A 30 -16.12 -6.28 0.77
CA GLY A 30 -14.93 -6.77 1.48
C GLY A 30 -15.27 -7.84 2.53
N HIS A 31 -14.24 -8.51 3.02
CA HIS A 31 -14.37 -9.65 3.95
C HIS A 31 -14.12 -9.29 5.41
N GLY A 32 -13.87 -8.01 5.71
CA GLY A 32 -13.51 -7.57 7.05
C GLY A 32 -12.20 -8.18 7.58
N PRO A 33 -11.87 -7.93 8.87
CA PRO A 33 -10.59 -8.36 9.43
C PRO A 33 -10.43 -9.89 9.49
N GLN A 34 -11.52 -10.62 9.77
CA GLN A 34 -11.49 -12.07 9.91
C GLN A 34 -11.28 -12.78 8.57
N GLY A 35 -12.08 -12.41 7.56
CA GLY A 35 -11.96 -13.01 6.22
C GLY A 35 -10.63 -12.64 5.55
N THR A 36 -10.24 -11.37 5.62
CA THR A 36 -8.93 -10.91 5.13
C THR A 36 -7.78 -11.57 5.91
N GLY A 37 -7.94 -11.73 7.24
CA GLY A 37 -6.95 -12.39 8.09
C GLY A 37 -6.77 -13.86 7.76
N GLY A 38 -7.85 -14.58 7.43
CA GLY A 38 -7.78 -15.95 6.93
C GLY A 38 -6.98 -16.04 5.63
N PHE A 39 -7.25 -15.14 4.68
CA PHE A 39 -6.48 -15.05 3.45
C PHE A 39 -4.99 -14.73 3.72
N PHE A 40 -4.68 -13.80 4.61
CA PHE A 40 -3.29 -13.48 4.98
C PHE A 40 -2.58 -14.66 5.63
N SER A 41 -3.29 -15.42 6.49
CA SER A 41 -2.75 -16.65 7.06
C SER A 41 -2.40 -17.69 5.98
N SER A 42 -3.24 -17.82 4.93
CA SER A 42 -2.95 -18.72 3.81
C SER A 42 -1.74 -18.28 2.97
N LEU A 43 -1.35 -17.02 3.05
CA LEU A 43 -0.13 -16.46 2.45
C LEU A 43 1.09 -16.55 3.36
N GLY A 44 0.94 -17.15 4.55
CA GLY A 44 2.00 -17.32 5.54
C GLY A 44 2.16 -16.16 6.53
N TYR A 45 1.30 -15.14 6.50
CA TYR A 45 1.38 -14.04 7.48
C TYR A 45 0.73 -14.45 8.82
N HIS A 46 1.47 -14.30 9.91
CA HIS A 46 0.99 -14.64 11.25
C HIS A 46 1.32 -13.53 12.27
N PRO A 47 0.35 -13.11 13.10
CA PRO A 47 -1.08 -13.49 13.12
C PRO A 47 -1.85 -12.79 11.96
N GLY A 48 -2.56 -13.55 11.13
CA GLY A 48 -3.18 -13.04 9.90
C GLY A 48 -4.19 -11.91 10.13
N VAL A 49 -5.05 -11.99 11.15
CA VAL A 49 -6.03 -10.94 11.47
C VAL A 49 -5.34 -9.61 11.85
N ARG A 50 -4.28 -9.66 12.65
CA ARG A 50 -3.53 -8.44 12.99
C ARG A 50 -2.86 -7.84 11.75
N MET A 51 -2.29 -8.66 10.89
CA MET A 51 -1.70 -8.20 9.64
C MET A 51 -2.74 -7.61 8.69
N ALA A 52 -3.95 -8.17 8.64
CA ALA A 52 -5.07 -7.62 7.86
C ALA A 52 -5.50 -6.24 8.36
N VAL A 53 -5.57 -6.06 9.69
CA VAL A 53 -5.89 -4.75 10.30
C VAL A 53 -4.78 -3.73 10.02
N ILE A 54 -3.51 -4.10 10.19
CA ILE A 54 -2.36 -3.21 9.92
C ILE A 54 -2.35 -2.79 8.44
N ALA A 55 -2.53 -3.73 7.51
CA ALA A 55 -2.61 -3.43 6.08
C ALA A 55 -3.83 -2.54 5.77
N GLY A 56 -5.00 -2.87 6.32
CA GLY A 56 -6.21 -2.08 6.15
C GLY A 56 -6.08 -0.64 6.67
N LEU A 57 -5.43 -0.46 7.82
CA LEU A 57 -5.12 0.88 8.35
C LEU A 57 -4.13 1.63 7.44
N GLY A 58 -3.07 0.97 6.98
CA GLY A 58 -2.10 1.55 6.05
C GLY A 58 -2.76 2.02 4.76
N GLU A 59 -3.69 1.23 4.21
CA GLU A 59 -4.45 1.58 3.02
C GLU A 59 -5.45 2.70 3.27
N ALA A 60 -6.24 2.62 4.34
CA ALA A 60 -7.25 3.62 4.65
C ALA A 60 -6.60 5.00 4.95
N VAL A 61 -5.59 5.01 5.81
CA VAL A 61 -4.88 6.25 6.17
C VAL A 61 -4.05 6.74 4.99
N GLY A 62 -3.21 5.90 4.40
CA GLY A 62 -2.35 6.28 3.27
C GLY A 62 -3.15 6.79 2.08
N GLY A 63 -4.26 6.12 1.74
CA GLY A 63 -5.17 6.54 0.67
C GLY A 63 -5.85 7.87 0.96
N THR A 64 -6.32 8.08 2.19
CA THR A 64 -6.94 9.35 2.61
C THR A 64 -5.94 10.50 2.54
N LEU A 65 -4.74 10.31 3.10
CA LEU A 65 -3.67 11.32 3.04
C LEU A 65 -3.32 11.65 1.59
N LEU A 66 -3.19 10.62 0.73
CA LEU A 66 -2.88 10.79 -0.69
C LEU A 66 -3.99 11.56 -1.41
N ALA A 67 -5.26 11.21 -1.18
CA ALA A 67 -6.40 11.87 -1.81
C ALA A 67 -6.43 13.37 -1.52
N PHE A 68 -6.17 13.76 -0.27
CA PHE A 68 -6.12 15.17 0.14
C PHE A 68 -4.78 15.86 -0.20
N GLY A 69 -3.73 15.10 -0.56
CA GLY A 69 -2.36 15.59 -0.72
C GLY A 69 -1.84 16.19 0.58
N PHE A 70 -1.98 15.44 1.65
CA PHE A 70 -1.52 15.80 2.99
C PHE A 70 -0.46 14.81 3.46
N LEU A 71 0.66 15.36 3.97
CA LEU A 71 1.84 14.60 4.33
C LEU A 71 2.25 13.64 3.19
N THR A 72 2.34 14.17 1.99
CA THR A 72 2.53 13.39 0.75
C THR A 72 3.64 12.34 0.84
N PRO A 73 4.84 12.58 1.44
CA PRO A 73 5.86 11.55 1.61
C PRO A 73 5.40 10.38 2.49
N ALA A 74 4.71 10.67 3.58
CA ALA A 74 4.17 9.63 4.46
C ALA A 74 3.08 8.82 3.75
N ALA A 75 2.18 9.48 3.02
CA ALA A 75 1.15 8.83 2.21
C ALA A 75 1.76 7.88 1.18
N GLY A 76 2.74 8.35 0.39
CA GLY A 76 3.44 7.53 -0.60
C GLY A 76 4.23 6.38 0.03
N THR A 77 4.84 6.60 1.20
CA THR A 77 5.54 5.55 1.96
C THR A 77 4.57 4.44 2.40
N LEU A 78 3.39 4.80 2.94
CA LEU A 78 2.37 3.82 3.34
C LEU A 78 1.88 3.00 2.14
N VAL A 79 1.59 3.67 1.02
CA VAL A 79 1.25 2.97 -0.24
C VAL A 79 2.36 1.99 -0.62
N ALA A 80 3.62 2.45 -0.61
CA ALA A 80 4.75 1.61 -0.99
C ALA A 80 4.94 0.40 -0.06
N ILE A 81 4.81 0.57 1.26
CA ILE A 81 4.89 -0.53 2.24
C ILE A 81 3.85 -1.61 1.93
N VAL A 82 2.59 -1.21 1.77
CA VAL A 82 1.51 -2.16 1.51
C VAL A 82 1.71 -2.86 0.17
N MET A 83 2.07 -2.12 -0.88
CA MET A 83 2.24 -2.67 -2.21
C MET A 83 3.46 -3.60 -2.32
N LEU A 84 4.59 -3.28 -1.68
CA LEU A 84 5.74 -4.18 -1.65
C LEU A 84 5.42 -5.52 -0.95
N ASN A 85 4.66 -5.49 0.14
CA ASN A 85 4.20 -6.71 0.80
C ASN A 85 3.21 -7.49 -0.08
N ALA A 86 2.31 -6.82 -0.80
CA ALA A 86 1.36 -7.46 -1.71
C ALA A 86 2.07 -8.11 -2.91
N ILE A 87 3.05 -7.42 -3.52
CA ILE A 87 3.90 -7.97 -4.58
C ILE A 87 4.66 -9.20 -4.08
N ALA A 88 5.26 -9.14 -2.89
CA ALA A 88 5.94 -10.30 -2.31
C ALA A 88 4.99 -11.47 -2.07
N ALA A 89 3.72 -11.21 -1.70
CA ALA A 89 2.69 -12.23 -1.57
C ALA A 89 2.29 -12.86 -2.92
N ALA A 90 2.17 -12.03 -3.97
CA ALA A 90 1.87 -12.50 -5.34
C ALA A 90 3.00 -13.37 -5.91
N THR A 91 4.26 -13.03 -5.64
CA THR A 91 5.44 -13.81 -6.07
C THR A 91 5.39 -15.26 -5.57
N LEU A 92 4.83 -15.50 -4.38
CA LEU A 92 4.63 -16.87 -3.88
C LEU A 92 3.66 -17.69 -4.74
N LYS A 93 2.73 -17.03 -5.40
CA LYS A 93 1.78 -17.70 -6.32
C LYS A 93 2.31 -17.84 -7.74
N LYS A 94 3.59 -17.52 -7.98
CA LYS A 94 4.22 -17.50 -9.31
C LYS A 94 3.53 -16.60 -10.35
N GLN A 95 2.90 -15.51 -9.90
CA GLN A 95 2.15 -14.57 -10.73
C GLN A 95 2.79 -13.18 -10.72
N PHE A 96 4.13 -13.09 -10.73
CA PHE A 96 4.86 -11.84 -10.48
C PHE A 96 4.50 -10.72 -11.46
N LEU A 97 4.46 -10.95 -12.75
CA LEU A 97 4.12 -9.90 -13.72
C LEU A 97 2.62 -9.85 -14.05
N LEU A 98 2.00 -10.99 -14.29
CA LEU A 98 0.60 -11.09 -14.73
C LEU A 98 -0.43 -11.16 -13.57
N GLY A 99 -0.05 -10.81 -12.36
CA GLY A 99 -0.92 -10.83 -11.18
C GLY A 99 -0.57 -9.77 -10.15
N SER A 100 0.31 -8.81 -10.49
CA SER A 100 0.75 -7.72 -9.59
C SER A 100 0.72 -6.34 -10.27
N GLU A 101 0.01 -6.22 -11.39
CA GLU A 101 -0.05 -4.98 -12.15
C GLU A 101 -0.66 -3.84 -11.34
N LEU A 102 -1.71 -4.16 -10.57
CA LEU A 102 -2.39 -3.18 -9.74
C LEU A 102 -1.48 -2.67 -8.62
N GLU A 103 -0.78 -3.57 -7.95
CA GLU A 103 0.17 -3.26 -6.89
C GLU A 103 1.33 -2.42 -7.41
N LEU A 104 1.86 -2.78 -8.58
CA LEU A 104 2.92 -2.00 -9.24
C LEU A 104 2.43 -0.62 -9.63
N LEU A 105 1.20 -0.51 -10.14
CA LEU A 105 0.60 0.75 -10.53
C LEU A 105 0.45 1.68 -9.31
N TYR A 106 -0.11 1.19 -8.20
CA TYR A 106 -0.21 1.97 -6.96
C TYR A 106 1.15 2.39 -6.43
N LEU A 107 2.14 1.48 -6.43
CA LEU A 107 3.50 1.76 -5.99
C LEU A 107 4.12 2.89 -6.82
N VAL A 108 4.06 2.78 -8.15
CA VAL A 108 4.64 3.77 -9.07
C VAL A 108 3.94 5.12 -8.92
N ILE A 109 2.60 5.15 -8.87
CA ILE A 109 1.85 6.39 -8.68
C ILE A 109 2.18 7.03 -7.33
N GLY A 110 2.19 6.26 -6.24
CA GLY A 110 2.49 6.76 -4.90
C GLY A 110 3.86 7.42 -4.84
N ILE A 111 4.89 6.75 -5.33
CA ILE A 111 6.26 7.28 -5.35
C ILE A 111 6.42 8.45 -6.33
N SER A 112 5.75 8.40 -7.49
CA SER A 112 5.76 9.53 -8.42
C SER A 112 5.17 10.79 -7.81
N LEU A 113 4.10 10.66 -7.03
CA LEU A 113 3.49 11.80 -6.31
C LEU A 113 4.40 12.35 -5.20
N VAL A 114 5.21 11.52 -4.55
CA VAL A 114 6.25 12.00 -3.61
C VAL A 114 7.34 12.77 -4.36
N ALA A 115 7.76 12.27 -5.53
CA ALA A 115 8.81 12.91 -6.32
C ALA A 115 8.36 14.23 -6.95
N THR A 116 7.13 14.30 -7.46
CA THR A 116 6.60 15.46 -8.20
C THR A 116 5.88 16.47 -7.32
N GLY A 117 5.51 16.04 -6.12
CA GLY A 117 4.67 16.80 -5.21
C GLY A 117 3.17 16.57 -5.42
N PRO A 118 2.36 16.99 -4.41
CA PRO A 118 0.91 16.76 -4.41
C PRO A 118 0.12 17.67 -5.36
N GLY A 119 0.77 18.69 -5.90
CA GLY A 119 0.18 19.67 -6.80
C GLY A 119 -0.55 20.81 -6.09
N ARG A 120 -1.01 21.79 -6.90
CA ARG A 120 -1.55 23.07 -6.43
C ARG A 120 -2.77 22.95 -5.51
N PHE A 121 -3.62 21.95 -5.72
CA PHE A 121 -4.88 21.78 -4.97
C PHE A 121 -4.72 20.77 -3.84
N SER A 122 -3.68 20.88 -3.02
CA SER A 122 -3.35 19.95 -1.93
C SER A 122 -3.32 20.67 -0.57
N VAL A 123 -3.46 19.90 0.50
CA VAL A 123 -3.32 20.40 1.86
C VAL A 123 -1.87 20.82 2.12
N ASP A 124 -0.88 20.05 1.66
CA ASP A 124 0.54 20.41 1.80
C ASP A 124 0.85 21.77 1.19
N ARG A 125 0.25 22.07 -0.01
CA ARG A 125 0.39 23.37 -0.65
C ARG A 125 -0.28 24.49 0.15
N ALA A 126 -1.48 24.23 0.68
CA ALA A 126 -2.21 25.22 1.48
C ALA A 126 -1.46 25.57 2.78
N LEU A 127 -0.65 24.63 3.30
CA LEU A 127 0.20 24.83 4.47
C LEU A 127 1.60 25.36 4.13
N GLY A 128 1.94 25.49 2.85
CA GLY A 128 3.28 25.93 2.41
C GLY A 128 4.38 24.89 2.64
N TRP A 129 4.03 23.60 2.71
CA TRP A 129 4.98 22.51 2.97
C TRP A 129 5.48 21.82 1.71
N ASP A 130 4.73 21.92 0.62
CA ASP A 130 4.95 21.13 -0.60
C ASP A 130 6.36 21.28 -1.19
N ASP A 131 6.94 22.47 -1.18
CA ASP A 131 8.30 22.70 -1.69
C ASP A 131 9.40 22.06 -0.81
N ASN A 132 9.11 21.81 0.49
CA ASN A 132 10.07 21.28 1.46
C ASN A 132 10.01 19.76 1.63
N ILE A 133 8.87 19.14 1.29
CA ILE A 133 8.62 17.70 1.55
C ILE A 133 8.40 16.90 0.26
N THR A 134 8.84 17.40 -0.88
CA THR A 134 8.74 16.71 -2.17
C THR A 134 10.07 16.69 -2.91
N GLY A 135 10.15 15.88 -3.95
CA GLY A 135 11.34 15.76 -4.77
C GLY A 135 11.97 14.36 -4.75
N LEU A 136 13.00 14.21 -5.55
CA LEU A 136 13.66 12.90 -5.76
C LEU A 136 14.17 12.27 -4.44
N TRP A 137 14.76 13.06 -3.56
CA TRP A 137 15.33 12.53 -2.31
C TRP A 137 14.25 12.07 -1.33
N TRP A 138 13.10 12.74 -1.31
CA TRP A 138 11.93 12.29 -0.55
C TRP A 138 11.37 10.98 -1.12
N ALA A 139 11.31 10.84 -2.44
CA ALA A 139 10.86 9.61 -3.09
C ALA A 139 11.82 8.44 -2.82
N VAL A 140 13.13 8.68 -2.91
CA VAL A 140 14.15 7.67 -2.55
C VAL A 140 14.03 7.29 -1.08
N GLY A 141 13.91 8.26 -0.18
CA GLY A 141 13.71 8.01 1.25
C GLY A 141 12.46 7.18 1.53
N ALA A 142 11.33 7.52 0.89
CA ALA A 142 10.08 6.78 0.98
C ALA A 142 10.25 5.32 0.54
N LEU A 143 10.92 5.07 -0.59
CA LEU A 143 11.20 3.70 -1.06
C LEU A 143 12.13 2.93 -0.11
N VAL A 144 13.18 3.57 0.39
CA VAL A 144 14.10 2.92 1.35
C VAL A 144 13.37 2.54 2.62
N VAL A 145 12.59 3.45 3.21
CA VAL A 145 11.78 3.16 4.40
C VAL A 145 10.77 2.05 4.12
N ALA A 146 10.07 2.13 2.97
CA ALA A 146 9.11 1.10 2.59
C ALA A 146 9.77 -0.28 2.42
N ALA A 147 10.94 -0.35 1.78
CA ALA A 147 11.69 -1.58 1.61
C ALA A 147 12.15 -2.16 2.96
N MET A 148 12.67 -1.31 3.87
CA MET A 148 13.08 -1.75 5.21
C MET A 148 11.90 -2.29 6.02
N VAL A 149 10.78 -1.56 6.08
CA VAL A 149 9.58 -1.99 6.81
C VAL A 149 9.02 -3.28 6.20
N SER A 150 8.98 -3.38 4.87
CA SER A 150 8.53 -4.61 4.19
C SER A 150 9.47 -5.78 4.47
N ALA A 151 10.78 -5.59 4.46
CA ALA A 151 11.75 -6.64 4.80
C ALA A 151 11.54 -7.13 6.24
N VAL A 152 11.37 -6.22 7.21
CA VAL A 152 11.04 -6.58 8.60
C VAL A 152 9.72 -7.34 8.67
N THR A 153 8.69 -6.88 7.98
CA THR A 153 7.38 -7.56 7.96
C THR A 153 7.50 -8.98 7.42
N LEU A 154 8.20 -9.16 6.29
CA LEU A 154 8.37 -10.45 5.64
C LEU A 154 9.22 -11.42 6.46
N THR A 155 10.25 -10.95 7.14
CA THR A 155 11.13 -11.80 7.95
C THR A 155 10.53 -12.16 9.31
N THR A 156 9.74 -11.25 9.90
CA THR A 156 9.22 -11.42 11.27
C THR A 156 7.83 -12.08 11.27
N PHE A 157 6.96 -11.69 10.34
CA PHE A 157 5.55 -12.08 10.37
C PHE A 157 5.14 -13.05 9.26
N ARG A 158 6.08 -13.45 8.38
CA ARG A 158 5.78 -14.36 7.29
C ARG A 158 6.61 -15.64 7.37
N SER A 159 5.93 -16.76 7.56
CA SER A 159 6.51 -18.10 7.47
C SER A 159 6.37 -18.62 6.04
N LYS A 160 7.33 -19.45 5.58
CA LYS A 160 7.13 -20.20 4.34
C LYS A 160 5.92 -21.12 4.52
N PRO A 161 4.96 -21.19 3.56
CA PRO A 161 3.89 -22.16 3.60
C PRO A 161 4.52 -23.56 3.75
N ALA A 162 3.98 -24.37 4.66
CA ALA A 162 4.40 -25.76 4.76
C ALA A 162 4.23 -26.42 3.37
N PRO A 163 5.16 -27.29 2.93
CA PRO A 163 4.98 -28.06 1.71
C PRO A 163 3.63 -28.78 1.82
N GLN A 164 2.74 -28.58 0.84
CA GLN A 164 1.52 -29.38 0.77
C GLN A 164 1.97 -30.82 0.72
N ALA A 165 1.56 -31.60 1.74
CA ALA A 165 1.76 -33.04 1.71
C ALA A 165 1.22 -33.53 0.36
N ALA A 166 2.09 -34.10 -0.46
CA ALA A 166 1.68 -34.71 -1.72
C ALA A 166 0.56 -35.68 -1.37
N THR A 167 -0.66 -35.37 -1.79
CA THR A 167 -1.73 -36.35 -1.80
C THR A 167 -1.22 -37.51 -2.67
N GLN A 168 -0.76 -38.56 -2.00
CA GLN A 168 -0.40 -39.83 -2.68
C GLN A 168 -1.65 -40.35 -3.38
N PRO A 169 -1.51 -40.85 -4.60
CA PRO A 169 -2.60 -41.38 -5.41
C PRO A 169 -3.27 -42.60 -4.78
#